data_29094f6880c4060ec95a4901623bae30
#
_entry.id   29094f6880c4060ec95a4901623bae30
#
_cell.length_a   1.000
_cell.length_b   1.000
_cell.length_c   1.000
_cell.angle_alpha   90.00
_cell.angle_beta   90.00
_cell.angle_gamma   90.00
#
_symmetry.space_group_name_H-M   'P 1'
#
loop_
_entity.id
_entity.type
_entity.pdbx_description
1 polymer ?
#
loop_
_entity_poly.entity_id
_entity_poly.type
_entity_poly.pdbx_seq_one_letter_code
_entity_poly.pdbx_strand_id
1 'polypeptide(L)'
;MNSLESYCLSFKTGAIVENPMKTLPSKWKAWNTLIDRLPELSRNRSLRKEVESLPLLDLDGLDNHKELRLAHKILAFITSVYVWQDGEGGETESLPVQIAKPLLQVSDRLGIQPILTNEDLVISNCIPSTLPTEEQSLSFLQSIHKPTYHGSWEAFITLSAECELFFGPILLEIMNAIKAQDPLNEDAITECLENIVKAFVQFRNALKNFYGKLNSEEFYVDLRPILCGWSHGKLKDKGLTYETNSQHINNNNNDNNENENKKALSSCPFSGQQYTSNTDRRKCIGASAAQSITIQTCDAFFQIKHDPEDEKFFRNMQTYMIKEHRQFLQDLAMHSRIRCIVAESKSSRMRTAYNQCLQSLWNFRNAHISLVKRFIIQPSQSADARIKQLDIKGTGGQCLNVFLQRVRDATLSASLV
;
A
#
# COMPACT_ATOMS: atom_id res chain seq x y z
N MET A 1 22.41 -2.94 -10.86
CA MET A 1 21.09 -2.33 -10.59
C MET A 1 20.98 -0.99 -11.31
N ASN A 2 19.78 -0.60 -11.74
CA ASN A 2 19.49 0.70 -12.36
C ASN A 2 19.55 1.85 -11.32
N SER A 3 19.36 3.10 -11.76
CA SER A 3 19.23 4.24 -10.82
C SER A 3 17.95 4.13 -10.01
N LEU A 4 17.95 4.67 -8.77
CA LEU A 4 16.77 4.60 -7.88
C LEU A 4 15.54 5.29 -8.48
N GLU A 5 15.74 6.36 -9.25
CA GLU A 5 14.65 7.08 -9.92
C GLU A 5 13.88 6.19 -10.88
N SER A 6 14.56 5.25 -11.56
CA SER A 6 13.90 4.29 -12.46
C SER A 6 12.99 3.30 -11.73
N TYR A 7 13.21 3.15 -10.43
CA TYR A 7 12.35 2.36 -9.53
C TYR A 7 11.36 3.22 -8.74
N CYS A 8 11.25 4.52 -9.04
CA CYS A 8 10.43 5.47 -8.28
C CYS A 8 10.83 5.58 -6.81
N LEU A 9 12.12 5.48 -6.51
CA LEU A 9 12.70 5.57 -5.17
C LEU A 9 13.69 6.74 -5.07
N SER A 10 13.93 7.24 -3.86
CA SER A 10 14.86 8.34 -3.57
C SER A 10 15.59 8.10 -2.25
N PHE A 11 16.86 8.46 -2.17
CA PHE A 11 17.60 8.47 -0.90
C PHE A 11 17.06 9.49 0.11
N LYS A 12 16.40 10.53 -0.39
CA LYS A 12 15.85 11.60 0.43
C LYS A 12 14.51 11.25 1.05
N THR A 13 13.66 10.57 0.29
CA THR A 13 12.25 10.35 0.65
C THR A 13 11.85 8.87 0.73
N GLY A 14 12.80 7.93 0.55
CA GLY A 14 12.47 6.52 0.47
C GLY A 14 11.57 6.25 -0.72
N ALA A 15 10.37 5.72 -0.45
CA ALA A 15 9.35 5.48 -1.46
C ALA A 15 8.37 6.65 -1.64
N ILE A 16 8.36 7.62 -0.69
CA ILE A 16 7.42 8.75 -0.76
C ILE A 16 7.68 9.59 -2.00
N VAL A 17 6.61 9.87 -2.74
CA VAL A 17 6.67 10.65 -3.98
C VAL A 17 7.04 12.10 -3.69
N GLU A 18 8.18 12.55 -4.22
CA GLU A 18 8.52 13.96 -4.22
C GLU A 18 7.59 14.74 -5.16
N ASN A 19 6.93 15.78 -4.66
CA ASN A 19 6.01 16.60 -5.44
C ASN A 19 4.90 15.79 -6.15
N PRO A 20 4.03 15.10 -5.41
CA PRO A 20 2.92 14.37 -5.98
C PRO A 20 1.93 15.34 -6.66
N MET A 21 1.34 14.90 -7.76
CA MET A 21 0.25 15.64 -8.39
C MET A 21 -0.97 15.69 -7.46
N LYS A 22 -1.66 16.84 -7.45
CA LYS A 22 -2.88 17.05 -6.65
C LYS A 22 -4.15 17.05 -7.51
N THR A 23 -4.03 17.35 -8.78
CA THR A 23 -5.18 17.55 -9.68
C THR A 23 -4.87 16.99 -11.05
N LEU A 24 -5.78 16.20 -11.62
CA LEU A 24 -5.72 15.73 -13.00
C LEU A 24 -6.09 16.87 -13.98
N PRO A 25 -5.67 16.78 -15.26
CA PRO A 25 -6.09 17.72 -16.30
C PRO A 25 -7.61 17.87 -16.38
N SER A 26 -8.06 18.98 -17.01
CA SER A 26 -9.47 19.40 -17.04
C SER A 26 -10.45 18.35 -17.60
N LYS A 27 -10.01 17.46 -18.48
CA LYS A 27 -10.82 16.35 -18.99
C LYS A 27 -11.40 15.49 -17.86
N TRP A 28 -10.66 15.31 -16.77
CA TRP A 28 -11.04 14.50 -15.60
C TRP A 28 -11.51 15.35 -14.41
N LYS A 29 -12.02 16.57 -14.66
CA LYS A 29 -12.52 17.46 -13.62
C LYS A 29 -13.59 16.81 -12.73
N ALA A 30 -14.42 15.94 -13.30
CA ALA A 30 -15.46 15.23 -12.53
C ALA A 30 -14.85 14.37 -11.40
N TRP A 31 -13.74 13.67 -11.66
CA TRP A 31 -13.04 12.88 -10.64
C TRP A 31 -12.37 13.79 -9.59
N ASN A 32 -11.73 14.89 -10.03
CA ASN A 32 -11.14 15.87 -9.10
C ASN A 32 -12.21 16.45 -8.16
N THR A 33 -13.36 16.85 -8.70
CA THR A 33 -14.46 17.39 -7.89
C THR A 33 -14.99 16.38 -6.89
N LEU A 34 -15.08 15.10 -7.30
CA LEU A 34 -15.61 14.05 -6.45
C LEU A 34 -14.67 13.72 -5.30
N ILE A 35 -13.35 13.64 -5.56
CA ILE A 35 -12.37 13.35 -4.49
C ILE A 35 -12.25 14.51 -3.51
N ASP A 36 -12.34 15.78 -3.96
CA ASP A 36 -12.30 16.95 -3.09
C ASP A 36 -13.51 16.99 -2.13
N ARG A 37 -14.67 16.50 -2.60
CA ARG A 37 -15.92 16.41 -1.82
C ARG A 37 -16.06 15.09 -1.06
N LEU A 38 -15.13 14.16 -1.22
CA LEU A 38 -15.27 12.80 -0.67
C LEU A 38 -15.56 12.76 0.84
N PRO A 39 -14.91 13.59 1.70
CA PRO A 39 -15.22 13.59 3.13
C PRO A 39 -16.65 14.05 3.44
N GLU A 40 -17.19 15.01 2.69
CA GLU A 40 -18.58 15.48 2.81
C GLU A 40 -19.56 14.38 2.38
N LEU A 41 -19.32 13.79 1.21
CA LEU A 41 -20.17 12.76 0.61
C LEU A 41 -20.19 11.48 1.45
N SER A 42 -19.05 11.12 2.05
CA SER A 42 -18.94 10.02 2.98
C SER A 42 -19.80 10.26 4.23
N ARG A 43 -19.67 11.45 4.85
CA ARG A 43 -20.47 11.83 6.04
C ARG A 43 -21.96 11.83 5.77
N ASN A 44 -22.38 12.33 4.62
CA ASN A 44 -23.80 12.45 4.23
C ASN A 44 -24.35 11.16 3.61
N ARG A 45 -23.51 10.12 3.43
CA ARG A 45 -23.87 8.85 2.77
C ARG A 45 -24.49 9.05 1.38
N SER A 46 -23.96 10.01 0.63
CA SER A 46 -24.50 10.40 -0.68
C SER A 46 -23.58 10.06 -1.85
N LEU A 47 -22.41 9.47 -1.59
CA LEU A 47 -21.41 9.18 -2.62
C LEU A 47 -21.94 8.27 -3.73
N ARG A 48 -22.70 7.22 -3.40
CA ARG A 48 -23.25 6.28 -4.40
C ARG A 48 -24.08 7.02 -5.45
N LYS A 49 -24.95 7.92 -5.01
CA LYS A 49 -25.79 8.73 -5.92
C LYS A 49 -24.95 9.65 -6.83
N GLU A 50 -23.90 10.27 -6.28
CA GLU A 50 -23.01 11.13 -7.08
C GLU A 50 -22.23 10.30 -8.13
N VAL A 51 -21.74 9.12 -7.76
CA VAL A 51 -21.03 8.22 -8.68
C VAL A 51 -21.92 7.74 -9.82
N GLU A 52 -23.19 7.41 -9.55
CA GLU A 52 -24.16 6.99 -10.57
C GLU A 52 -24.40 8.07 -11.63
N SER A 53 -24.26 9.36 -11.26
CA SER A 53 -24.42 10.51 -12.15
C SER A 53 -23.15 10.89 -12.91
N LEU A 54 -21.99 10.23 -12.62
CA LEU A 54 -20.74 10.55 -13.30
C LEU A 54 -20.78 10.16 -14.79
N PRO A 55 -20.15 10.98 -15.66
CA PRO A 55 -19.90 10.53 -17.02
C PRO A 55 -18.88 9.39 -17.01
N LEU A 56 -19.03 8.46 -17.95
CA LEU A 56 -17.96 7.47 -18.21
C LEU A 56 -16.82 8.19 -18.94
N LEU A 57 -15.70 8.36 -18.24
CA LEU A 57 -14.50 8.99 -18.78
C LEU A 57 -13.51 7.91 -19.23
N ASP A 58 -12.94 8.08 -20.43
CA ASP A 58 -11.83 7.28 -20.92
C ASP A 58 -10.48 7.79 -20.38
N LEU A 59 -9.42 7.03 -20.65
CA LEU A 59 -8.07 7.37 -20.23
C LEU A 59 -7.22 7.97 -21.36
N ASP A 60 -7.80 8.35 -22.50
CA ASP A 60 -7.08 8.87 -23.63
C ASP A 60 -6.46 10.24 -23.29
N GLY A 61 -5.12 10.32 -23.40
CA GLY A 61 -4.33 11.47 -22.99
C GLY A 61 -3.88 11.43 -21.51
N LEU A 62 -4.10 10.31 -20.80
CA LEU A 62 -3.55 10.06 -19.47
C LEU A 62 -2.34 9.11 -19.60
N ASP A 63 -1.20 9.64 -20.10
CA ASP A 63 -0.04 8.83 -20.46
C ASP A 63 1.13 9.00 -19.48
N ASN A 64 1.11 10.06 -18.69
CA ASN A 64 2.15 10.37 -17.73
C ASN A 64 2.01 9.48 -16.47
N HIS A 65 3.12 8.90 -16.03
CA HIS A 65 3.14 8.02 -14.84
C HIS A 65 2.60 8.70 -13.57
N LYS A 66 2.85 10.00 -13.37
CA LYS A 66 2.30 10.76 -12.22
C LYS A 66 0.79 10.94 -12.32
N GLU A 67 0.28 11.17 -13.53
CA GLU A 67 -1.16 11.27 -13.79
C GLU A 67 -1.86 9.94 -13.57
N LEU A 68 -1.27 8.83 -14.03
CA LEU A 68 -1.80 7.49 -13.80
C LEU A 68 -1.86 7.17 -12.29
N ARG A 69 -0.81 7.48 -11.53
CA ARG A 69 -0.80 7.28 -10.06
C ARG A 69 -1.88 8.12 -9.37
N LEU A 70 -2.07 9.38 -9.79
CA LEU A 70 -3.13 10.22 -9.24
C LEU A 70 -4.53 9.70 -9.62
N ALA A 71 -4.74 9.29 -10.87
CA ALA A 71 -6.02 8.73 -11.31
C ALA A 71 -6.36 7.45 -10.54
N HIS A 72 -5.38 6.53 -10.37
CA HIS A 72 -5.56 5.34 -9.56
C HIS A 72 -5.95 5.70 -8.12
N LYS A 73 -5.21 6.60 -7.49
CA LYS A 73 -5.49 7.07 -6.12
C LYS A 73 -6.91 7.62 -5.99
N ILE A 74 -7.32 8.54 -6.87
CA ILE A 74 -8.65 9.14 -6.84
C ILE A 74 -9.73 8.05 -6.95
N LEU A 75 -9.63 7.20 -7.97
CA LEU A 75 -10.62 6.15 -8.21
C LEU A 75 -10.63 5.11 -7.10
N ALA A 76 -9.48 4.75 -6.54
CA ALA A 76 -9.37 3.78 -5.45
C ALA A 76 -9.98 4.31 -4.13
N PHE A 77 -9.76 5.60 -3.78
CA PHE A 77 -10.42 6.22 -2.62
C PHE A 77 -11.94 6.24 -2.80
N ILE A 78 -12.42 6.72 -3.97
CA ILE A 78 -13.85 6.74 -4.28
C ILE A 78 -14.44 5.34 -4.17
N THR A 79 -13.78 4.33 -4.74
CA THR A 79 -14.22 2.94 -4.70
C THR A 79 -14.33 2.40 -3.28
N SER A 80 -13.31 2.62 -2.44
CA SER A 80 -13.35 2.16 -1.05
C SER A 80 -14.50 2.78 -0.27
N VAL A 81 -14.69 4.10 -0.36
CA VAL A 81 -15.81 4.77 0.31
C VAL A 81 -17.16 4.36 -0.30
N TYR A 82 -17.24 4.19 -1.62
CA TYR A 82 -18.45 3.71 -2.30
C TYR A 82 -18.91 2.34 -1.79
N VAL A 83 -17.98 1.41 -1.66
CA VAL A 83 -18.29 0.05 -1.19
C VAL A 83 -18.73 0.07 0.27
N TRP A 84 -18.01 0.78 1.13
CA TRP A 84 -18.20 0.77 2.58
C TRP A 84 -19.04 1.93 3.12
N GLN A 85 -19.72 2.72 2.27
CA GLN A 85 -20.49 3.91 2.65
C GLN A 85 -21.46 3.67 3.80
N ASP A 86 -22.13 2.52 3.82
CA ASP A 86 -23.15 2.18 4.82
C ASP A 86 -22.60 1.22 5.91
N GLY A 87 -21.27 1.09 5.99
CA GLY A 87 -20.58 0.25 6.95
C GLY A 87 -20.72 -1.24 6.65
N GLU A 88 -20.35 -2.06 7.65
CA GLU A 88 -20.43 -3.51 7.54
C GLU A 88 -21.88 -3.97 7.52
N GLY A 89 -22.20 -4.87 6.61
CA GLY A 89 -23.58 -5.30 6.33
C GLY A 89 -24.33 -4.42 5.33
N GLY A 90 -23.83 -3.22 5.04
CA GLY A 90 -24.33 -2.28 4.02
C GLY A 90 -23.47 -2.17 2.76
N GLU A 91 -22.40 -2.98 2.66
CA GLU A 91 -21.51 -3.00 1.51
C GLU A 91 -22.23 -3.39 0.21
N THR A 92 -21.86 -2.71 -0.88
CA THR A 92 -22.32 -3.08 -2.23
C THR A 92 -21.52 -4.25 -2.79
N GLU A 93 -22.14 -5.08 -3.60
CA GLU A 93 -21.49 -6.21 -4.27
C GLU A 93 -21.03 -5.89 -5.70
N SER A 94 -21.35 -4.69 -6.22
CA SER A 94 -20.99 -4.24 -7.56
C SER A 94 -20.53 -2.80 -7.60
N LEU A 95 -19.55 -2.52 -8.45
CA LEU A 95 -19.09 -1.18 -8.80
C LEU A 95 -19.64 -0.78 -10.15
N PRO A 96 -20.25 0.42 -10.28
CA PRO A 96 -20.75 0.91 -11.54
C PRO A 96 -19.62 1.20 -12.53
N VAL A 97 -19.92 1.08 -13.81
CA VAL A 97 -18.96 1.20 -14.92
C VAL A 97 -18.18 2.52 -14.91
N GLN A 98 -18.78 3.59 -14.40
CA GLN A 98 -18.18 4.94 -14.35
C GLN A 98 -16.88 5.00 -13.54
N ILE A 99 -16.74 4.14 -12.52
CA ILE A 99 -15.52 4.03 -11.70
C ILE A 99 -14.81 2.69 -11.89
N ALA A 100 -15.53 1.60 -12.13
CA ALA A 100 -14.96 0.26 -12.28
C ALA A 100 -14.05 0.16 -13.50
N LYS A 101 -14.54 0.52 -14.69
CA LYS A 101 -13.79 0.42 -15.94
C LYS A 101 -12.51 1.26 -15.94
N PRO A 102 -12.52 2.57 -15.63
CA PRO A 102 -11.29 3.35 -15.59
C PRO A 102 -10.33 2.89 -14.49
N LEU A 103 -10.81 2.45 -13.31
CA LEU A 103 -9.94 1.91 -12.28
C LEU A 103 -9.21 0.64 -12.74
N LEU A 104 -9.89 -0.30 -13.38
CA LEU A 104 -9.26 -1.49 -13.98
C LEU A 104 -8.18 -1.10 -14.99
N GLN A 105 -8.48 -0.19 -15.91
CA GLN A 105 -7.56 0.23 -16.97
C GLN A 105 -6.31 0.96 -16.42
N VAL A 106 -6.47 1.85 -15.44
CA VAL A 106 -5.34 2.52 -14.77
C VAL A 106 -4.49 1.52 -14.01
N SER A 107 -5.14 0.59 -13.31
CA SER A 107 -4.46 -0.46 -12.54
C SER A 107 -3.59 -1.34 -13.44
N ASP A 108 -4.09 -1.73 -14.60
CA ASP A 108 -3.34 -2.52 -15.58
C ASP A 108 -2.11 -1.76 -16.09
N ARG A 109 -2.23 -0.46 -16.40
CA ARG A 109 -1.10 0.38 -16.86
C ARG A 109 0.00 0.52 -15.80
N LEU A 110 -0.38 0.65 -14.52
CA LEU A 110 0.55 0.73 -13.39
C LEU A 110 1.05 -0.64 -12.92
N GLY A 111 0.35 -1.71 -13.32
CA GLY A 111 0.59 -3.06 -12.84
C GLY A 111 0.25 -3.24 -11.36
N ILE A 112 -0.76 -2.56 -10.83
CA ILE A 112 -1.22 -2.58 -9.43
C ILE A 112 -2.64 -3.13 -9.34
N GLN A 113 -3.05 -3.63 -8.18
CA GLN A 113 -4.42 -4.13 -8.01
C GLN A 113 -5.44 -2.98 -7.99
N PRO A 114 -6.67 -3.17 -8.56
CA PRO A 114 -7.69 -2.12 -8.66
C PRO A 114 -8.45 -1.90 -7.34
N ILE A 115 -7.75 -1.49 -6.33
CA ILE A 115 -8.26 -1.22 -4.97
C ILE A 115 -7.38 -0.17 -4.30
N LEU A 116 -7.87 0.44 -3.22
CA LEU A 116 -7.06 1.31 -2.37
C LEU A 116 -5.89 0.50 -1.77
N THR A 117 -4.66 0.93 -2.07
CA THR A 117 -3.42 0.29 -1.62
C THR A 117 -2.58 1.22 -0.75
N ASN A 118 -1.46 0.73 -0.21
CA ASN A 118 -0.50 1.57 0.51
C ASN A 118 0.13 2.64 -0.40
N GLU A 119 0.24 2.37 -1.70
CA GLU A 119 0.68 3.35 -2.70
C GLU A 119 -0.22 4.60 -2.72
N ASP A 120 -1.53 4.37 -2.77
CA ASP A 120 -2.53 5.44 -2.85
C ASP A 120 -2.70 6.17 -1.53
N LEU A 121 -2.70 5.41 -0.43
CA LEU A 121 -3.03 5.91 0.89
C LEU A 121 -1.88 6.72 1.50
N VAL A 122 -0.64 6.27 1.30
CA VAL A 122 0.55 6.76 2.00
C VAL A 122 1.57 7.34 1.04
N ILE A 123 2.08 6.51 0.10
CA ILE A 123 3.28 6.82 -0.69
C ILE A 123 3.09 8.02 -1.62
N SER A 124 1.94 8.12 -2.29
CA SER A 124 1.62 9.22 -3.21
C SER A 124 0.66 10.26 -2.63
N ASN A 125 0.34 10.20 -1.34
CA ASN A 125 -0.73 10.98 -0.72
C ASN A 125 -0.25 12.04 0.29
N CYS A 126 1.04 12.25 0.43
CA CYS A 126 1.59 13.19 1.41
C CYS A 126 2.43 14.27 0.76
N ILE A 127 2.39 15.47 1.35
CA ILE A 127 3.24 16.62 1.02
C ILE A 127 3.77 17.24 2.32
N PRO A 128 4.83 18.06 2.27
CA PRO A 128 5.25 18.85 3.43
C PRO A 128 4.08 19.69 3.95
N SER A 129 3.91 19.73 5.27
CA SER A 129 2.87 20.52 5.90
C SER A 129 3.11 22.01 5.66
N THR A 130 2.05 22.74 5.31
CA THR A 130 2.05 24.19 5.17
C THR A 130 1.61 24.93 6.44
N LEU A 131 1.22 24.16 7.48
CA LEU A 131 0.82 24.73 8.77
C LEU A 131 2.03 25.31 9.51
N PRO A 132 1.87 26.37 10.34
CA PRO A 132 2.90 26.84 11.22
C PRO A 132 3.45 25.74 12.11
N THR A 133 4.74 25.82 12.48
CA THR A 133 5.43 24.77 13.27
C THR A 133 4.72 24.48 14.60
N GLU A 134 4.10 25.48 15.20
CA GLU A 134 3.33 25.35 16.44
C GLU A 134 2.02 24.57 16.26
N GLU A 135 1.45 24.57 15.05
CA GLU A 135 0.24 23.84 14.68
C GLU A 135 0.53 22.47 14.05
N GLN A 136 1.79 22.14 13.76
CA GLN A 136 2.23 20.84 13.27
C GLN A 136 2.21 19.78 14.38
N SER A 137 1.09 19.68 15.11
CA SER A 137 0.97 18.80 16.27
C SER A 137 1.01 17.32 15.93
N LEU A 138 0.62 16.95 14.71
CA LEU A 138 0.54 15.55 14.28
C LEU A 138 1.81 15.09 13.54
N SER A 139 2.20 15.82 12.49
CA SER A 139 3.29 15.46 11.59
C SER A 139 3.82 16.71 10.88
N PHE A 140 5.07 16.67 10.41
CA PHE A 140 5.59 17.65 9.46
C PHE A 140 5.08 17.43 8.02
N LEU A 141 4.23 16.43 7.82
CA LEU A 141 3.52 16.13 6.58
C LEU A 141 2.03 16.44 6.73
N GLN A 142 1.37 16.64 5.60
CA GLN A 142 -0.09 16.68 5.50
C GLN A 142 -0.56 15.77 4.37
N SER A 143 -1.73 15.15 4.54
CA SER A 143 -2.35 14.34 3.50
C SER A 143 -2.95 15.21 2.40
N ILE A 144 -2.95 14.72 1.16
CA ILE A 144 -3.61 15.38 0.03
C ILE A 144 -5.10 15.05 0.02
N HIS A 145 -5.42 13.76 0.15
CA HIS A 145 -6.79 13.25 0.16
C HIS A 145 -7.03 12.36 1.37
N LYS A 146 -8.24 12.38 1.87
CA LYS A 146 -8.72 11.50 2.95
C LYS A 146 -10.21 11.19 2.78
N PRO A 147 -10.66 10.01 3.22
CA PRO A 147 -12.04 9.58 2.95
C PRO A 147 -13.07 10.26 3.84
N THR A 148 -12.68 10.75 5.02
CA THR A 148 -13.57 11.42 5.98
C THR A 148 -12.88 12.57 6.68
N TYR A 149 -13.65 13.37 7.47
CA TYR A 149 -13.11 14.48 8.26
C TYR A 149 -12.48 14.05 9.60
N HIS A 150 -12.53 12.78 9.98
CA HIS A 150 -11.94 12.33 11.24
C HIS A 150 -10.42 12.58 11.28
N GLY A 151 -9.94 13.20 12.37
CA GLY A 151 -8.54 13.56 12.54
C GLY A 151 -7.60 12.34 12.54
N SER A 152 -8.10 11.17 12.93
CA SER A 152 -7.34 9.93 12.90
C SER A 152 -6.93 9.50 11.48
N TRP A 153 -7.65 9.89 10.41
CA TRP A 153 -7.20 9.68 9.03
C TRP A 153 -5.93 10.48 8.73
N GLU A 154 -5.89 11.77 9.10
CA GLU A 154 -4.70 12.60 8.93
C GLU A 154 -3.51 11.99 9.68
N ALA A 155 -3.70 11.65 10.97
CA ALA A 155 -2.68 11.05 11.79
C ALA A 155 -2.17 9.72 11.19
N PHE A 156 -3.07 8.83 10.78
CA PHE A 156 -2.70 7.52 10.25
C PHE A 156 -1.89 7.64 8.95
N ILE A 157 -2.35 8.47 8.00
CA ILE A 157 -1.68 8.66 6.70
C ILE A 157 -0.30 9.28 6.90
N THR A 158 -0.22 10.41 7.64
CA THR A 158 1.02 11.17 7.77
C THR A 158 2.07 10.46 8.60
N LEU A 159 1.68 9.80 9.71
CA LEU A 159 2.62 9.02 10.51
C LEU A 159 3.13 7.77 9.78
N SER A 160 2.29 7.15 8.95
CA SER A 160 2.73 6.06 8.06
C SER A 160 3.73 6.58 7.03
N ALA A 161 3.48 7.76 6.44
CA ALA A 161 4.40 8.39 5.50
C ALA A 161 5.73 8.81 6.14
N GLU A 162 5.73 9.26 7.40
CA GLU A 162 6.96 9.52 8.14
C GLU A 162 7.82 8.26 8.29
N CYS A 163 7.22 7.10 8.54
CA CYS A 163 7.95 5.84 8.55
C CYS A 163 8.61 5.55 7.19
N GLU A 164 7.90 5.76 6.09
CA GLU A 164 8.47 5.56 4.74
C GLU A 164 9.62 6.54 4.45
N LEU A 165 9.52 7.81 4.90
CA LEU A 165 10.59 8.81 4.75
C LEU A 165 11.86 8.42 5.51
N PHE A 166 11.73 7.99 6.76
CA PHE A 166 12.88 7.58 7.58
C PHE A 166 13.59 6.32 7.07
N PHE A 167 13.04 5.66 6.07
CA PHE A 167 13.72 4.59 5.35
C PHE A 167 14.75 5.09 4.33
N GLY A 168 14.67 6.33 3.85
CA GLY A 168 15.61 6.88 2.86
C GLY A 168 17.09 6.71 3.22
N PRO A 169 17.55 7.08 4.45
CA PRO A 169 18.92 6.82 4.88
C PRO A 169 19.33 5.35 4.89
N ILE A 170 18.42 4.43 5.24
CA ILE A 170 18.67 2.99 5.19
C ILE A 170 18.85 2.54 3.73
N LEU A 171 18.01 3.01 2.83
CA LEU A 171 18.08 2.72 1.40
C LEU A 171 19.41 3.19 0.79
N LEU A 172 19.90 4.38 1.18
CA LEU A 172 21.20 4.89 0.76
C LEU A 172 22.33 3.91 1.12
N GLU A 173 22.37 3.46 2.36
CA GLU A 173 23.42 2.57 2.83
C GLU A 173 23.31 1.16 2.22
N ILE A 174 22.10 0.67 1.99
CA ILE A 174 21.85 -0.56 1.23
C ILE A 174 22.49 -0.46 -0.17
N MET A 175 22.24 0.64 -0.89
CA MET A 175 22.78 0.82 -2.24
C MET A 175 24.30 1.01 -2.25
N ASN A 176 24.86 1.69 -1.23
CA ASN A 176 26.30 1.81 -1.06
C ASN A 176 26.95 0.44 -0.78
N ALA A 177 26.35 -0.37 0.09
CA ALA A 177 26.83 -1.73 0.35
C ALA A 177 26.77 -2.63 -0.90
N ILE A 178 25.71 -2.54 -1.70
CA ILE A 178 25.61 -3.27 -2.98
C ILE A 178 26.73 -2.85 -3.95
N LYS A 179 27.04 -1.56 -4.06
CA LYS A 179 28.15 -1.07 -4.88
C LYS A 179 29.52 -1.57 -4.38
N ALA A 180 29.72 -1.64 -3.08
CA ALA A 180 30.96 -2.06 -2.45
C ALA A 180 31.25 -3.58 -2.58
N GLN A 181 30.34 -4.36 -3.17
CA GLN A 181 30.56 -5.78 -3.44
C GLN A 181 31.47 -6.02 -4.66
N ASP A 182 31.53 -5.07 -5.59
CA ASP A 182 32.32 -5.23 -6.82
C ASP A 182 32.88 -3.88 -7.33
N PRO A 183 34.21 -3.60 -7.13
CA PRO A 183 35.16 -4.51 -6.46
C PRO A 183 34.88 -4.63 -4.95
N LEU A 184 35.17 -5.81 -4.39
CA LEU A 184 34.90 -6.09 -2.98
C LEU A 184 35.68 -5.16 -2.04
N ASN A 185 34.95 -4.42 -1.20
CA ASN A 185 35.49 -3.57 -0.15
C ASN A 185 34.76 -3.86 1.18
N GLU A 186 35.37 -4.75 1.96
CA GLU A 186 34.79 -5.20 3.24
C GLU A 186 34.64 -4.07 4.26
N ASP A 187 35.57 -3.12 4.30
CA ASP A 187 35.50 -2.00 5.23
C ASP A 187 34.33 -1.07 4.87
N ALA A 188 34.14 -0.75 3.59
CA ALA A 188 33.01 0.05 3.13
C ALA A 188 31.66 -0.65 3.42
N ILE A 189 31.56 -1.96 3.18
CA ILE A 189 30.37 -2.74 3.51
C ILE A 189 30.09 -2.67 5.03
N THR A 190 31.14 -2.83 5.85
CA THR A 190 31.02 -2.79 7.31
C THR A 190 30.50 -1.43 7.77
N GLU A 191 31.04 -0.33 7.23
CA GLU A 191 30.61 1.04 7.54
C GLU A 191 29.14 1.26 7.13
N CYS A 192 28.72 0.79 5.95
CA CYS A 192 27.32 0.82 5.53
C CYS A 192 26.40 0.08 6.50
N LEU A 193 26.78 -1.12 6.96
CA LEU A 193 26.01 -1.89 7.94
C LEU A 193 25.89 -1.14 9.28
N GLU A 194 26.97 -0.53 9.77
CA GLU A 194 26.95 0.27 11.00
C GLU A 194 26.05 1.51 10.85
N ASN A 195 26.04 2.15 9.69
CA ASN A 195 25.17 3.28 9.39
C ASN A 195 23.69 2.87 9.28
N ILE A 196 23.40 1.70 8.72
CA ILE A 196 22.03 1.10 8.73
C ILE A 196 21.54 0.95 10.16
N VAL A 197 22.37 0.42 11.09
CA VAL A 197 22.00 0.30 12.52
C VAL A 197 21.62 1.66 13.12
N LYS A 198 22.40 2.72 12.85
CA LYS A 198 22.11 4.07 13.32
C LYS A 198 20.80 4.61 12.76
N ALA A 199 20.55 4.42 11.46
CA ALA A 199 19.34 4.88 10.79
C ALA A 199 18.07 4.17 11.30
N PHE A 200 18.16 2.89 11.66
CA PHE A 200 17.04 2.15 12.26
C PHE A 200 16.52 2.74 13.56
N VAL A 201 17.33 3.50 14.28
CA VAL A 201 16.89 4.16 15.54
C VAL A 201 15.77 5.16 15.26
N GLN A 202 15.96 6.04 14.27
CA GLN A 202 14.95 7.02 13.87
C GLN A 202 13.75 6.35 13.22
N PHE A 203 13.97 5.40 12.32
CA PHE A 203 12.91 4.63 11.68
C PHE A 203 11.98 3.94 12.70
N ARG A 204 12.54 3.30 13.73
CA ARG A 204 11.77 2.71 14.83
C ARG A 204 11.08 3.75 15.70
N ASN A 205 11.71 4.90 15.95
CA ASN A 205 11.12 5.95 16.79
C ASN A 205 9.88 6.57 16.14
N ALA A 206 9.79 6.62 14.79
CA ALA A 206 8.59 7.08 14.08
C ALA A 206 7.32 6.30 14.51
N LEU A 207 7.46 5.00 14.79
CA LEU A 207 6.33 4.18 15.26
C LEU A 207 5.78 4.64 16.62
N LYS A 208 6.58 5.30 17.46
CA LYS A 208 6.14 5.79 18.77
C LYS A 208 5.14 6.95 18.65
N ASN A 209 5.19 7.70 17.55
CA ASN A 209 4.32 8.85 17.34
C ASN A 209 2.84 8.44 17.23
N PHE A 210 2.55 7.21 16.84
CA PHE A 210 1.17 6.70 16.77
C PHE A 210 0.47 6.70 18.14
N TYR A 211 1.19 6.39 19.23
CA TYR A 211 0.59 6.25 20.57
C TYR A 211 -0.04 7.53 21.12
N GLY A 212 0.49 8.69 20.78
CA GLY A 212 -0.01 9.97 21.28
C GLY A 212 -0.92 10.73 20.31
N LYS A 213 -1.00 10.29 19.04
CA LYS A 213 -1.61 11.06 17.96
C LYS A 213 -2.76 10.35 17.26
N LEU A 214 -2.80 9.01 17.30
CA LEU A 214 -3.86 8.21 16.71
C LEU A 214 -4.82 7.74 17.81
N ASN A 215 -6.12 7.96 17.61
CA ASN A 215 -7.16 7.42 18.48
C ASN A 215 -7.45 5.97 18.09
N SER A 216 -7.31 5.03 19.05
CA SER A 216 -7.45 3.60 18.77
C SER A 216 -8.88 3.16 18.46
N GLU A 217 -9.88 3.81 19.05
CA GLU A 217 -11.28 3.52 18.80
C GLU A 217 -11.71 4.02 17.42
N GLU A 218 -11.43 5.31 17.10
CA GLU A 218 -11.66 5.86 15.77
C GLU A 218 -10.94 5.06 14.68
N PHE A 219 -9.68 4.67 14.91
CA PHE A 219 -8.95 3.84 13.96
C PHE A 219 -9.68 2.54 13.69
N TYR A 220 -10.14 1.87 14.74
CA TYR A 220 -10.75 0.55 14.62
C TYR A 220 -12.15 0.61 14.01
N VAL A 221 -12.96 1.60 14.40
CA VAL A 221 -14.38 1.70 14.02
C VAL A 221 -14.56 2.43 12.69
N ASP A 222 -13.84 3.54 12.48
CA ASP A 222 -14.10 4.44 11.35
C ASP A 222 -13.11 4.25 10.19
N LEU A 223 -11.81 3.99 10.49
CA LEU A 223 -10.81 3.87 9.45
C LEU A 223 -10.75 2.45 8.87
N ARG A 224 -10.68 1.47 9.75
CA ARG A 224 -10.42 0.09 9.36
C ARG A 224 -11.43 -0.49 8.36
N PRO A 225 -12.75 -0.24 8.43
CA PRO A 225 -13.69 -0.70 7.43
C PRO A 225 -13.36 -0.23 6.01
N ILE A 226 -12.99 1.05 5.85
CA ILE A 226 -12.62 1.62 4.54
C ILE A 226 -11.30 1.04 4.02
N LEU A 227 -10.40 0.63 4.94
CA LEU A 227 -9.13 -0.04 4.60
C LEU A 227 -9.32 -1.53 4.25
N CYS A 228 -10.46 -2.13 4.59
CA CYS A 228 -10.73 -3.52 4.26
C CYS A 228 -10.85 -3.72 2.76
N GLY A 229 -10.36 -4.90 2.31
CA GLY A 229 -10.55 -5.33 0.94
C GLY A 229 -11.89 -6.05 0.74
N TRP A 230 -11.99 -6.73 -0.36
CA TRP A 230 -13.19 -7.46 -0.77
C TRP A 230 -13.24 -8.89 -0.24
N SER A 231 -12.57 -9.15 0.88
CA SER A 231 -12.53 -10.46 1.56
C SER A 231 -13.20 -10.43 2.93
N HIS A 232 -14.05 -9.41 3.19
CA HIS A 232 -14.78 -9.21 4.44
C HIS A 232 -16.27 -9.02 4.19
N GLY A 233 -17.08 -9.16 5.24
CA GLY A 233 -18.53 -8.98 5.17
C GLY A 233 -19.20 -9.86 4.10
N LYS A 234 -20.16 -9.32 3.38
CA LYS A 234 -20.87 -10.00 2.27
C LYS A 234 -19.95 -10.34 1.09
N LEU A 235 -18.81 -9.62 0.95
CA LEU A 235 -17.85 -9.81 -0.13
C LEU A 235 -16.90 -10.99 0.11
N LYS A 236 -16.84 -11.53 1.33
CA LYS A 236 -15.87 -12.55 1.76
C LYS A 236 -15.77 -13.74 0.80
N ASP A 237 -16.90 -14.28 0.39
CA ASP A 237 -16.92 -15.50 -0.43
C ASP A 237 -16.90 -15.20 -1.93
N LYS A 238 -17.55 -14.12 -2.33
CA LYS A 238 -17.79 -13.79 -3.74
C LYS A 238 -16.81 -12.74 -4.30
N GLY A 239 -16.27 -11.84 -3.46
CA GLY A 239 -15.53 -10.67 -3.90
C GLY A 239 -16.46 -9.59 -4.48
N LEU A 240 -15.86 -8.52 -5.02
CA LEU A 240 -16.54 -7.38 -5.61
C LEU A 240 -16.62 -7.53 -7.13
N THR A 241 -17.77 -7.24 -7.72
CA THR A 241 -17.98 -7.20 -9.16
C THR A 241 -17.68 -5.82 -9.72
N TYR A 242 -16.83 -5.74 -10.74
CA TYR A 242 -16.50 -4.52 -11.49
C TYR A 242 -17.26 -4.54 -12.81
N GLU A 243 -18.15 -3.59 -13.04
CA GLU A 243 -18.90 -3.47 -14.30
C GLU A 243 -18.00 -2.87 -15.39
N THR A 244 -17.94 -3.49 -16.56
CA THR A 244 -17.05 -3.06 -17.66
C THR A 244 -17.79 -2.50 -18.86
N ASN A 245 -19.07 -2.84 -19.03
CA ASN A 245 -19.93 -2.33 -20.09
C ASN A 245 -21.15 -1.62 -19.52
N SER A 246 -21.54 -0.50 -20.14
CA SER A 246 -22.79 0.17 -19.85
C SER A 246 -23.93 -0.67 -20.37
N GLN A 247 -24.64 -1.39 -19.51
CA GLN A 247 -25.97 -1.86 -19.85
C GLN A 247 -26.89 -0.63 -19.79
N HIS A 248 -27.18 -0.03 -20.94
CA HIS A 248 -28.35 0.81 -21.02
C HIS A 248 -29.55 -0.07 -20.70
N ILE A 249 -30.21 0.20 -19.59
CA ILE A 249 -31.56 -0.30 -19.31
C ILE A 249 -32.47 0.41 -20.31
N ASN A 250 -32.48 -0.08 -21.53
CA ASN A 250 -33.58 0.13 -22.47
C ASN A 250 -34.40 -1.15 -22.44
N ASN A 251 -35.39 -1.17 -21.56
CA ASN A 251 -36.59 -1.93 -21.79
C ASN A 251 -37.25 -1.34 -23.03
N ASN A 252 -36.91 -1.83 -24.19
CA ASN A 252 -37.77 -2.08 -25.32
C ASN A 252 -36.96 -2.38 -26.59
N ASN A 253 -37.39 -3.45 -27.21
CA ASN A 253 -37.19 -3.90 -28.61
C ASN A 253 -36.01 -4.86 -28.88
N ASN A 254 -36.46 -6.04 -29.21
CA ASN A 254 -35.79 -7.01 -30.07
C ASN A 254 -35.03 -6.34 -31.20
N ASP A 255 -33.74 -6.64 -31.29
CA ASP A 255 -33.13 -6.85 -32.59
C ASP A 255 -31.86 -7.72 -32.43
N ASN A 256 -31.90 -8.85 -33.13
CA ASN A 256 -30.76 -9.73 -33.36
C ASN A 256 -29.70 -8.99 -34.18
N ASN A 257 -28.56 -8.70 -33.59
CA ASN A 257 -27.30 -8.55 -34.30
C ASN A 257 -26.13 -8.83 -33.33
N GLU A 258 -25.89 -10.12 -33.11
CA GLU A 258 -24.61 -10.61 -32.65
C GLU A 258 -23.67 -10.69 -33.85
N ASN A 259 -22.85 -9.68 -34.06
CA ASN A 259 -21.50 -9.77 -34.66
C ASN A 259 -21.04 -8.36 -34.99
N GLU A 260 -20.16 -7.85 -34.15
CA GLU A 260 -19.07 -6.89 -34.41
C GLU A 260 -18.77 -6.07 -33.17
N ASN A 261 -17.79 -6.49 -32.41
CA ASN A 261 -16.83 -5.69 -31.66
C ASN A 261 -16.11 -6.53 -30.58
N LYS A 262 -15.51 -7.65 -31.00
CA LYS A 262 -14.44 -8.29 -30.23
C LYS A 262 -13.11 -7.58 -30.51
N LYS A 263 -12.93 -6.32 -30.09
CA LYS A 263 -11.60 -5.79 -29.86
C LYS A 263 -11.23 -6.13 -28.43
N ALA A 264 -10.30 -7.06 -28.28
CA ALA A 264 -9.76 -7.52 -27.02
C ALA A 264 -9.22 -6.32 -26.21
N LEU A 265 -9.83 -6.05 -25.02
CA LEU A 265 -9.15 -5.36 -23.97
C LEU A 265 -7.98 -6.23 -23.50
N SER A 266 -6.81 -5.63 -23.35
CA SER A 266 -5.57 -6.29 -23.00
C SER A 266 -5.72 -7.21 -21.79
N SER A 267 -5.11 -8.39 -21.87
CA SER A 267 -4.99 -9.33 -20.77
C SER A 267 -4.31 -8.67 -19.56
N CYS A 268 -4.93 -8.77 -18.39
CA CYS A 268 -4.28 -8.36 -17.15
C CYS A 268 -3.00 -9.20 -16.97
N PRO A 269 -1.80 -8.58 -16.91
CA PRO A 269 -0.55 -9.32 -16.84
C PRO A 269 -0.40 -10.19 -15.57
N PHE A 270 -1.31 -10.02 -14.60
CA PHE A 270 -1.27 -10.73 -13.33
C PHE A 270 -2.31 -11.86 -13.19
N SER A 271 -3.38 -11.85 -13.98
CA SER A 271 -4.44 -12.87 -13.87
C SER A 271 -4.48 -13.83 -15.03
N GLY A 272 -3.84 -13.52 -16.15
CA GLY A 272 -3.96 -14.30 -17.40
C GLY A 272 -5.39 -14.35 -17.94
N GLN A 273 -6.32 -13.61 -17.36
CA GLN A 273 -7.74 -13.60 -17.75
C GLN A 273 -7.98 -12.54 -18.81
N GLN A 274 -8.44 -12.99 -19.97
CA GLN A 274 -9.05 -12.10 -20.95
C GLN A 274 -10.43 -11.66 -20.43
N TYR A 275 -10.72 -10.36 -20.50
CA TYR A 275 -12.05 -9.81 -20.19
C TYR A 275 -13.03 -10.26 -21.27
N THR A 276 -13.64 -11.44 -21.09
CA THR A 276 -14.63 -12.01 -22.01
C THR A 276 -16.07 -11.78 -21.56
N SER A 277 -16.27 -11.17 -20.37
CA SER A 277 -17.60 -10.91 -19.79
C SER A 277 -17.82 -9.44 -19.51
N ASN A 278 -19.08 -9.01 -19.43
CA ASN A 278 -19.48 -7.63 -19.08
C ASN A 278 -19.16 -7.26 -17.63
N THR A 279 -18.59 -8.17 -16.85
CA THR A 279 -18.22 -8.00 -15.45
C THR A 279 -16.93 -8.73 -15.13
N ASP A 280 -16.10 -8.13 -14.27
CA ASP A 280 -14.90 -8.73 -13.68
C ASP A 280 -15.10 -8.83 -12.16
N ARG A 281 -14.93 -10.00 -11.59
CA ARG A 281 -15.13 -10.22 -10.15
C ARG A 281 -13.79 -10.52 -9.48
N ARG A 282 -13.46 -9.73 -8.44
CA ARG A 282 -12.16 -9.81 -7.74
C ARG A 282 -12.29 -9.91 -6.22
N LYS A 283 -11.36 -10.66 -5.64
CA LYS A 283 -11.12 -10.72 -4.19
C LYS A 283 -9.82 -10.00 -3.89
N CYS A 284 -9.86 -8.68 -3.81
CA CYS A 284 -8.68 -7.90 -3.47
C CYS A 284 -8.51 -7.79 -1.96
N ILE A 285 -7.27 -7.80 -1.52
CA ILE A 285 -6.86 -7.52 -0.15
C ILE A 285 -6.83 -5.99 0.03
N GLY A 286 -7.27 -5.50 1.17
CA GLY A 286 -7.28 -4.08 1.49
C GLY A 286 -5.89 -3.49 1.74
N ALA A 287 -5.84 -2.18 1.95
CA ALA A 287 -4.60 -1.45 2.20
C ALA A 287 -3.88 -1.98 3.45
N SER A 288 -2.60 -2.26 3.32
CA SER A 288 -1.77 -2.87 4.35
C SER A 288 -0.33 -2.36 4.28
N ALA A 289 0.32 -2.19 5.45
CA ALA A 289 1.75 -1.91 5.50
C ALA A 289 2.62 -3.02 4.87
N ALA A 290 2.10 -4.24 4.73
CA ALA A 290 2.78 -5.32 4.00
C ALA A 290 2.91 -5.04 2.49
N GLN A 291 2.18 -4.06 1.96
CA GLN A 291 2.27 -3.55 0.59
C GLN A 291 3.35 -2.45 0.45
N SER A 292 4.03 -2.08 1.54
CA SER A 292 5.19 -1.19 1.48
C SER A 292 6.42 -1.92 0.98
N ILE A 293 7.20 -1.25 0.12
CA ILE A 293 8.49 -1.74 -0.35
C ILE A 293 9.54 -1.79 0.77
N THR A 294 9.43 -0.93 1.77
CA THR A 294 10.45 -0.65 2.79
C THR A 294 10.92 -1.90 3.53
N ILE A 295 9.99 -2.65 4.13
CA ILE A 295 10.35 -3.84 4.91
C ILE A 295 10.79 -5.00 4.02
N GLN A 296 10.17 -5.16 2.85
CA GLN A 296 10.57 -6.19 1.89
C GLN A 296 11.97 -5.91 1.29
N THR A 297 12.39 -4.64 1.19
CA THR A 297 13.77 -4.27 0.83
C THR A 297 14.77 -4.79 1.86
N CYS A 298 14.47 -4.67 3.15
CA CYS A 298 15.33 -5.23 4.20
C CYS A 298 15.43 -6.76 4.09
N ASP A 299 14.31 -7.44 3.86
CA ASP A 299 14.29 -8.90 3.70
C ASP A 299 15.13 -9.36 2.50
N ALA A 300 15.01 -8.67 1.36
CA ALA A 300 15.78 -8.95 0.17
C ALA A 300 17.28 -8.68 0.37
N PHE A 301 17.64 -7.56 0.99
CA PHE A 301 19.03 -7.17 1.23
C PHE A 301 19.77 -8.13 2.17
N PHE A 302 19.15 -8.47 3.31
CA PHE A 302 19.72 -9.39 4.30
C PHE A 302 19.49 -10.86 3.95
N GLN A 303 18.77 -11.17 2.87
CA GLN A 303 18.41 -12.52 2.42
C GLN A 303 17.69 -13.33 3.52
N ILE A 304 16.74 -12.67 4.18
CA ILE A 304 15.90 -13.29 5.21
C ILE A 304 14.93 -14.25 4.52
N LYS A 305 14.88 -15.47 4.99
CA LYS A 305 13.96 -16.50 4.49
C LYS A 305 12.75 -16.60 5.42
N HIS A 306 11.58 -16.57 4.85
CA HIS A 306 10.32 -16.79 5.57
C HIS A 306 9.78 -18.18 5.29
N ASP A 307 8.82 -18.63 6.08
CA ASP A 307 8.08 -19.85 5.78
C ASP A 307 7.40 -19.74 4.41
N PRO A 308 7.20 -20.85 3.68
CA PRO A 308 6.63 -20.83 2.32
C PRO A 308 5.27 -20.13 2.22
N GLU A 309 4.42 -20.22 3.23
CA GLU A 309 3.13 -19.50 3.27
C GLU A 309 3.32 -17.99 3.42
N ASP A 310 4.26 -17.55 4.27
CA ASP A 310 4.56 -16.15 4.49
C ASP A 310 5.24 -15.54 3.25
N GLU A 311 6.12 -16.29 2.57
CA GLU A 311 6.70 -15.88 1.29
C GLU A 311 5.63 -15.74 0.19
N LYS A 312 4.67 -16.68 0.13
CA LYS A 312 3.53 -16.58 -0.79
C LYS A 312 2.70 -15.34 -0.49
N PHE A 313 2.47 -15.04 0.78
CA PHE A 313 1.78 -13.83 1.20
C PHE A 313 2.52 -12.56 0.75
N PHE A 314 3.84 -12.45 0.99
CA PHE A 314 4.63 -11.29 0.54
C PHE A 314 4.65 -11.14 -0.97
N ARG A 315 4.80 -12.24 -1.73
CA ARG A 315 4.66 -12.20 -3.20
C ARG A 315 3.28 -11.69 -3.65
N ASN A 316 2.23 -12.08 -2.95
CA ASN A 316 0.90 -11.53 -3.22
C ASN A 316 0.83 -10.04 -2.89
N MET A 317 1.41 -9.58 -1.76
CA MET A 317 1.45 -8.16 -1.40
C MET A 317 2.21 -7.31 -2.42
N GLN A 318 3.22 -7.85 -3.08
CA GLN A 318 3.94 -7.17 -4.16
C GLN A 318 3.02 -6.83 -5.35
N THR A 319 1.95 -7.58 -5.60
CA THR A 319 0.99 -7.26 -6.67
C THR A 319 0.18 -5.97 -6.40
N TYR A 320 0.23 -5.46 -5.17
CA TYR A 320 -0.37 -4.20 -4.71
C TYR A 320 0.62 -3.02 -4.71
N MET A 321 1.85 -3.24 -5.18
CA MET A 321 2.84 -2.20 -5.42
C MET A 321 2.88 -1.86 -6.92
N ILE A 322 3.32 -0.67 -7.26
CA ILE A 322 3.64 -0.34 -8.66
C ILE A 322 4.74 -1.27 -9.22
N LYS A 323 4.76 -1.46 -10.53
CA LYS A 323 5.70 -2.41 -11.17
C LYS A 323 7.17 -2.08 -10.90
N GLU A 324 7.50 -0.79 -10.78
CA GLU A 324 8.84 -0.28 -10.52
C GLU A 324 9.37 -0.73 -9.15
N HIS A 325 8.53 -0.68 -8.11
CA HIS A 325 8.88 -1.17 -6.78
C HIS A 325 9.12 -2.68 -6.76
N ARG A 326 8.30 -3.46 -7.48
CA ARG A 326 8.52 -4.91 -7.59
C ARG A 326 9.82 -5.23 -8.31
N GLN A 327 10.12 -4.50 -9.38
CA GLN A 327 11.38 -4.68 -10.12
C GLN A 327 12.58 -4.39 -9.23
N PHE A 328 12.52 -3.34 -8.41
CA PHE A 328 13.57 -3.06 -7.43
C PHE A 328 13.82 -4.22 -6.48
N LEU A 329 12.76 -4.80 -5.90
CA LEU A 329 12.88 -5.94 -4.98
C LEU A 329 13.51 -7.16 -5.66
N GLN A 330 13.14 -7.45 -6.91
CA GLN A 330 13.70 -8.55 -7.68
C GLN A 330 15.17 -8.31 -7.99
N ASP A 331 15.52 -7.12 -8.48
CA ASP A 331 16.90 -6.76 -8.78
C ASP A 331 17.77 -6.76 -7.54
N LEU A 332 17.27 -6.23 -6.41
CA LEU A 332 17.99 -6.26 -5.13
C LEU A 332 18.25 -7.69 -4.66
N ALA A 333 17.25 -8.55 -4.72
CA ALA A 333 17.39 -9.96 -4.32
C ALA A 333 18.39 -10.72 -5.18
N MET A 334 18.49 -10.41 -6.49
CA MET A 334 19.48 -11.01 -7.40
C MET A 334 20.89 -10.48 -7.17
N HIS A 335 21.04 -9.21 -6.79
CA HIS A 335 22.36 -8.58 -6.69
C HIS A 335 22.94 -8.60 -5.28
N SER A 336 22.12 -8.75 -4.22
CA SER A 336 22.64 -8.78 -2.85
C SER A 336 23.40 -10.09 -2.57
N ARG A 337 24.67 -9.98 -2.29
CA ARG A 337 25.53 -11.06 -1.80
C ARG A 337 26.02 -10.80 -0.37
N ILE A 338 25.41 -9.80 0.29
CA ILE A 338 25.89 -9.31 1.59
C ILE A 338 25.99 -10.44 2.61
N ARG A 339 24.97 -11.28 2.73
CA ARG A 339 24.98 -12.40 3.67
C ARG A 339 26.12 -13.40 3.40
N CYS A 340 26.39 -13.72 2.14
CA CYS A 340 27.50 -14.60 1.75
C CYS A 340 28.86 -13.96 2.06
N ILE A 341 29.04 -12.67 1.69
CA ILE A 341 30.27 -11.92 1.96
C ILE A 341 30.58 -11.89 3.45
N VAL A 342 29.58 -11.57 4.29
CA VAL A 342 29.73 -11.55 5.75
C VAL A 342 30.05 -12.95 6.32
N ALA A 343 29.43 -14.00 5.77
CA ALA A 343 29.68 -15.39 6.21
C ALA A 343 31.11 -15.85 5.88
N GLU A 344 31.65 -15.43 4.73
CA GLU A 344 33.00 -15.78 4.28
C GLU A 344 34.10 -14.90 4.87
N SER A 345 33.76 -13.70 5.33
CA SER A 345 34.72 -12.74 5.90
C SER A 345 35.27 -13.22 7.24
N LYS A 346 36.58 -12.90 7.46
CA LYS A 346 37.24 -13.08 8.76
C LYS A 346 37.00 -11.89 9.72
N SER A 347 36.34 -10.83 9.28
CA SER A 347 36.08 -9.63 10.06
C SER A 347 34.97 -9.89 11.09
N SER A 348 35.34 -9.97 12.37
CA SER A 348 34.38 -10.00 13.47
C SER A 348 33.55 -8.72 13.55
N ARG A 349 34.14 -7.55 13.19
CA ARG A 349 33.44 -6.26 13.13
C ARG A 349 32.30 -6.29 12.11
N MET A 350 32.56 -6.80 10.89
CA MET A 350 31.54 -6.90 9.84
C MET A 350 30.39 -7.83 10.26
N ARG A 351 30.72 -9.01 10.83
CA ARG A 351 29.72 -9.96 11.32
C ARG A 351 28.86 -9.36 12.44
N THR A 352 29.51 -8.64 13.38
CA THR A 352 28.80 -7.93 14.44
C THR A 352 27.85 -6.91 13.88
N ALA A 353 28.30 -6.06 12.94
CA ALA A 353 27.47 -5.02 12.31
C ALA A 353 26.26 -5.63 11.58
N TYR A 354 26.47 -6.73 10.84
CA TYR A 354 25.38 -7.46 10.16
C TYR A 354 24.33 -7.97 11.15
N ASN A 355 24.76 -8.67 12.22
CA ASN A 355 23.85 -9.17 13.24
C ASN A 355 23.12 -8.04 13.98
N GLN A 356 23.76 -6.88 14.18
CA GLN A 356 23.13 -5.69 14.76
C GLN A 356 22.06 -5.09 13.82
N CYS A 357 22.24 -5.14 12.49
CA CYS A 357 21.21 -4.77 11.55
C CYS A 357 19.96 -5.67 11.68
N LEU A 358 20.16 -6.99 11.76
CA LEU A 358 19.07 -7.94 11.96
C LEU A 358 18.35 -7.70 13.30
N GLN A 359 19.10 -7.43 14.37
CA GLN A 359 18.52 -7.11 15.67
C GLN A 359 17.71 -5.77 15.60
N SER A 360 18.18 -4.80 14.83
CA SER A 360 17.47 -3.52 14.65
C SER A 360 16.16 -3.70 13.88
N LEU A 361 16.16 -4.51 12.83
CA LEU A 361 14.94 -4.88 12.09
C LEU A 361 13.98 -5.69 12.96
N TRP A 362 14.48 -6.63 13.75
CA TRP A 362 13.67 -7.38 14.72
C TRP A 362 13.00 -6.45 15.73
N ASN A 363 13.75 -5.49 16.28
CA ASN A 363 13.24 -4.48 17.21
C ASN A 363 12.14 -3.61 16.56
N PHE A 364 12.30 -3.23 15.29
CA PHE A 364 11.28 -2.52 14.53
C PHE A 364 10.01 -3.36 14.38
N ARG A 365 10.12 -4.61 13.96
CA ARG A 365 8.99 -5.55 13.84
C ARG A 365 8.29 -5.76 15.17
N ASN A 366 9.04 -5.86 16.25
CA ASN A 366 8.48 -6.01 17.60
C ASN A 366 7.72 -4.74 18.06
N ALA A 367 8.22 -3.54 17.74
CA ALA A 367 7.51 -2.30 17.98
C ALA A 367 6.22 -2.21 17.16
N HIS A 368 6.23 -2.63 15.89
CA HIS A 368 5.03 -2.72 15.06
C HIS A 368 3.98 -3.70 15.62
N ILE A 369 4.40 -4.87 16.14
CA ILE A 369 3.48 -5.81 16.84
C ILE A 369 2.79 -5.12 18.00
N SER A 370 3.51 -4.26 18.74
CA SER A 370 2.93 -3.51 19.87
C SER A 370 1.87 -2.50 19.39
N LEU A 371 2.09 -1.85 18.24
CA LEU A 371 1.05 -0.99 17.62
C LEU A 371 -0.19 -1.81 17.22
N VAL A 372 0.00 -2.94 16.56
CA VAL A 372 -1.12 -3.82 16.16
C VAL A 372 -1.91 -4.28 17.39
N LYS A 373 -1.24 -4.62 18.49
CA LYS A 373 -1.93 -4.95 19.75
C LYS A 373 -2.77 -3.77 20.26
N ARG A 374 -2.22 -2.56 20.24
CA ARG A 374 -2.89 -1.36 20.75
C ARG A 374 -4.08 -0.92 19.90
N PHE A 375 -3.90 -0.91 18.57
CA PHE A 375 -4.87 -0.29 17.65
C PHE A 375 -5.83 -1.28 16.98
N ILE A 376 -5.56 -2.58 17.06
CA ILE A 376 -6.39 -3.61 16.44
C ILE A 376 -6.88 -4.63 17.46
N ILE A 377 -5.96 -5.29 18.20
CA ILE A 377 -6.33 -6.43 19.05
C ILE A 377 -7.11 -5.95 20.29
N GLN A 378 -6.63 -4.92 20.99
CA GLN A 378 -7.31 -4.40 22.17
C GLN A 378 -8.71 -3.86 21.85
N PRO A 379 -8.92 -3.00 20.83
CA PRO A 379 -10.27 -2.56 20.46
C PRO A 379 -11.20 -3.70 20.06
N SER A 380 -10.71 -4.74 19.36
CA SER A 380 -11.52 -5.90 18.94
C SER A 380 -12.09 -6.71 20.11
N GLN A 381 -11.51 -6.57 21.31
CA GLN A 381 -11.99 -7.22 22.54
C GLN A 381 -13.08 -6.41 23.25
N SER A 382 -13.42 -5.22 22.73
CA SER A 382 -14.52 -4.41 23.26
C SER A 382 -15.86 -5.18 23.22
N ALA A 383 -16.74 -4.90 24.19
CA ALA A 383 -18.04 -5.57 24.31
C ALA A 383 -19.04 -5.18 23.19
N ASP A 384 -18.74 -4.18 22.37
CA ASP A 384 -19.62 -3.74 21.27
C ASP A 384 -19.68 -4.80 20.17
N ALA A 385 -20.90 -5.35 19.96
CA ALA A 385 -21.13 -6.42 18.98
C ALA A 385 -20.80 -6.00 17.53
N ARG A 386 -20.86 -4.68 17.22
CA ARG A 386 -20.50 -4.12 15.90
C ARG A 386 -19.01 -4.23 15.63
N ILE A 387 -18.19 -4.32 16.65
CA ILE A 387 -16.74 -4.41 16.60
C ILE A 387 -16.27 -5.87 16.47
N LYS A 388 -17.03 -6.84 16.94
CA LYS A 388 -16.65 -8.27 16.97
C LYS A 388 -16.54 -8.93 15.61
N GLN A 389 -17.17 -8.38 14.58
CA GLN A 389 -17.19 -9.00 13.25
C GLN A 389 -15.93 -8.71 12.42
N LEU A 390 -15.21 -7.63 12.68
CA LEU A 390 -13.92 -7.31 12.02
C LEU A 390 -12.77 -8.22 12.51
N ASP A 391 -13.09 -9.43 12.81
CA ASP A 391 -12.25 -10.52 13.28
C ASP A 391 -10.72 -10.22 13.36
N ILE A 392 -10.02 -10.81 14.28
CA ILE A 392 -8.57 -10.76 14.61
C ILE A 392 -7.63 -10.92 13.37
N LYS A 393 -8.20 -10.92 12.16
CA LYS A 393 -7.48 -10.94 10.89
C LYS A 393 -7.10 -9.52 10.47
N GLY A 394 -5.87 -9.34 10.01
CA GLY A 394 -5.44 -8.11 9.37
C GLY A 394 -6.25 -7.80 8.11
N THR A 395 -6.18 -6.58 7.63
CA THR A 395 -6.73 -6.19 6.33
C THR A 395 -6.23 -7.11 5.20
N GLY A 396 -5.06 -7.77 5.40
CA GLY A 396 -4.50 -8.81 4.55
C GLY A 396 -5.05 -10.23 4.75
N GLY A 397 -6.04 -10.44 5.63
CA GLY A 397 -6.68 -11.75 5.85
C GLY A 397 -5.90 -12.74 6.73
N GLN A 398 -4.71 -12.38 7.23
CA GLN A 398 -3.87 -13.22 8.08
C GLN A 398 -4.27 -13.12 9.57
N CYS A 399 -4.09 -14.20 10.32
CA CYS A 399 -4.12 -14.14 11.78
C CYS A 399 -2.94 -13.31 12.28
N LEU A 400 -3.19 -12.02 12.55
CA LEU A 400 -2.16 -10.99 12.75
C LEU A 400 -1.10 -11.39 13.77
N ASN A 401 -1.51 -11.92 14.92
CA ASN A 401 -0.58 -12.16 16.02
C ASN A 401 0.45 -13.26 15.67
N VAL A 402 -0.01 -14.36 15.09
CA VAL A 402 0.85 -15.51 14.73
C VAL A 402 1.75 -15.15 13.54
N PHE A 403 1.19 -14.58 12.49
CA PHE A 403 1.92 -14.16 11.30
C PHE A 403 3.03 -13.16 11.64
N LEU A 404 2.71 -12.08 12.36
CA LEU A 404 3.70 -11.05 12.69
C LEU A 404 4.83 -11.58 13.59
N GLN A 405 4.54 -12.51 14.49
CA GLN A 405 5.57 -13.15 15.31
C GLN A 405 6.49 -14.02 14.46
N ARG A 406 5.96 -14.88 13.57
CA ARG A 406 6.79 -15.70 12.65
C ARG A 406 7.71 -14.82 11.81
N VAL A 407 7.17 -13.76 11.16
CA VAL A 407 7.95 -12.83 10.33
C VAL A 407 9.03 -12.12 11.16
N ARG A 408 8.72 -11.71 12.39
CA ARG A 408 9.72 -11.13 13.30
C ARG A 408 10.82 -12.13 13.63
N ASP A 409 10.47 -13.35 13.99
CA ASP A 409 11.42 -14.36 14.48
C ASP A 409 12.29 -14.90 13.34
N ALA A 410 11.77 -14.99 12.12
CA ALA A 410 12.53 -15.28 10.91
C ALA A 410 13.70 -14.32 10.69
N THR A 411 13.59 -13.06 11.17
CA THR A 411 14.67 -12.06 11.06
C THR A 411 15.95 -12.54 11.74
N LEU A 412 15.86 -13.03 12.97
CA LEU A 412 17.05 -13.47 13.73
C LEU A 412 17.58 -14.82 13.26
N SER A 413 16.77 -15.62 12.56
CA SER A 413 17.25 -16.87 11.95
C SER A 413 18.25 -16.64 10.81
N ALA A 414 18.36 -15.42 10.30
CA ALA A 414 19.37 -15.01 9.31
C ALA A 414 20.72 -14.64 9.95
N SER A 415 20.85 -14.57 11.28
CA SER A 415 22.09 -14.24 11.99
C SER A 415 23.21 -15.22 11.68
N LEU A 416 24.45 -14.72 11.69
CA LEU A 416 25.65 -15.50 11.43
C LEU A 416 26.44 -15.67 12.73
N VAL A 417 26.87 -16.90 12.98
CA VAL A 417 27.66 -17.29 14.20
C VAL A 417 29.12 -16.91 14.03
#